data_c91f1d62372767320c89cbb7d6e52c3f
#
_entry.id   c91f1d62372767320c89cbb7d6e52c3f
#
_cell.length_a   1.000
_cell.length_b   1.000
_cell.length_c   1.000
_cell.angle_alpha   90.00
_cell.angle_beta   90.00
_cell.angle_gamma   90.00
#
_symmetry.space_group_name_H-M   'P 1'
#
loop_
_entity.id
_entity.type
_entity.pdbx_description
1 polymer ?
#
loop_
_entity_poly.entity_id
_entity_poly.type
_entity_poly.pdbx_seq_one_letter_code
_entity_poly.pdbx_strand_id
1 'polypeptide(L)'
;MKKRLISLFLVLLSVLALLPGAALAASTEEEALGEVDIYNGGYELGYLMINGAVKKQDYTYFNYVDAKGQKKEVPAYCVNPNTPGVPQTVGVGESIKYLAEEKASDPKVVGIISNGYPHRSLGELNLDNKYQAYYATKMALWCYLLPNWNINNLKVATGLTGSELDIGNRILAAAKDIYKRGTTYNYMLSPRMTVTPDKSVAYSVTVDGKAYKQQVFTLWSETWVFDYDVTVSFADPGEIPSGARIVDENNQDITAVTTSPTGDGYAGKFKVLYPEESIEGESGTVQLSFEADVAQYAAMFAICQEKDRYGELQNYICDLDNSRHLE
;
A
#
# COMPACT_ATOMS: atom_id res chain seq x y z
N MET A 1 37.31 -11.10 -37.83
CA MET A 1 35.84 -11.20 -37.84
C MET A 1 35.23 -11.69 -36.53
N LYS A 2 35.89 -12.55 -35.75
CA LYS A 2 35.33 -13.07 -34.46
C LYS A 2 35.17 -11.98 -33.36
N LYS A 3 36.03 -10.96 -33.28
CA LYS A 3 35.94 -9.91 -32.26
C LYS A 3 34.75 -8.94 -32.45
N ARG A 4 34.24 -8.75 -33.65
CA ARG A 4 33.07 -7.90 -33.91
C ARG A 4 31.73 -8.56 -33.58
N LEU A 5 31.68 -9.89 -33.62
CA LEU A 5 30.49 -10.67 -33.28
C LEU A 5 30.27 -10.71 -31.76
N ILE A 6 31.36 -10.76 -30.97
CA ILE A 6 31.28 -10.75 -29.49
C ILE A 6 30.80 -9.39 -29.01
N SER A 7 31.27 -8.29 -29.61
CA SER A 7 30.82 -6.94 -29.27
C SER A 7 29.33 -6.70 -29.59
N LEU A 8 28.83 -7.30 -30.67
CA LEU A 8 27.41 -7.18 -31.04
C LEU A 8 26.52 -8.00 -30.09
N PHE A 9 27.00 -9.13 -29.59
CA PHE A 9 26.27 -9.96 -28.64
C PHE A 9 26.18 -9.31 -27.23
N LEU A 10 27.24 -8.63 -26.79
CA LEU A 10 27.26 -7.87 -25.53
C LEU A 10 26.34 -6.66 -25.56
N VAL A 11 26.25 -5.96 -26.69
CA VAL A 11 25.32 -4.84 -26.87
C VAL A 11 23.86 -5.34 -26.89
N LEU A 12 23.61 -6.52 -27.45
CA LEU A 12 22.26 -7.10 -27.45
C LEU A 12 21.82 -7.56 -26.05
N LEU A 13 22.73 -8.10 -25.25
CA LEU A 13 22.45 -8.45 -23.85
C LEU A 13 22.22 -7.21 -22.96
N SER A 14 22.95 -6.12 -23.18
CA SER A 14 22.73 -4.88 -22.44
C SER A 14 21.44 -4.15 -22.81
N VAL A 15 20.93 -4.33 -24.03
CA VAL A 15 19.64 -3.78 -24.45
C VAL A 15 18.47 -4.62 -23.91
N LEU A 16 18.65 -5.94 -23.73
CA LEU A 16 17.64 -6.78 -23.06
C LEU A 16 17.53 -6.48 -21.55
N ALA A 17 18.61 -6.02 -20.91
CA ALA A 17 18.59 -5.61 -19.51
C ALA A 17 17.93 -4.23 -19.28
N LEU A 18 17.67 -3.46 -20.35
CA LEU A 18 16.96 -2.17 -20.31
C LEU A 18 15.46 -2.30 -20.67
N LEU A 19 15.00 -3.46 -21.04
CA LEU A 19 13.57 -3.71 -21.07
C LEU A 19 13.08 -3.74 -19.63
N PRO A 20 12.05 -2.94 -19.27
CA PRO A 20 11.43 -3.11 -17.96
C PRO A 20 11.06 -4.59 -17.86
N GLY A 21 11.63 -5.28 -16.90
CA GLY A 21 11.38 -6.70 -16.71
C GLY A 21 9.88 -6.89 -16.80
N ALA A 22 9.44 -7.66 -17.79
CA ALA A 22 8.10 -8.19 -17.78
C ALA A 22 8.06 -8.96 -16.45
N ALA A 23 7.44 -8.36 -15.44
CA ALA A 23 7.09 -9.08 -14.25
C ALA A 23 6.38 -10.33 -14.77
N LEU A 24 7.01 -11.47 -14.62
CA LEU A 24 6.33 -12.75 -14.74
C LEU A 24 5.25 -12.66 -13.67
N ALA A 25 4.07 -12.20 -14.10
CA ALA A 25 2.87 -12.34 -13.32
C ALA A 25 2.73 -13.84 -13.07
N ALA A 26 3.26 -14.29 -11.95
CA ALA A 26 2.77 -15.52 -11.38
C ALA A 26 1.27 -15.31 -11.27
N SER A 27 0.50 -15.99 -12.10
CA SER A 27 -0.93 -16.09 -11.96
C SER A 27 -1.17 -16.89 -10.67
N THR A 28 -1.11 -16.19 -9.53
CA THR A 28 -1.80 -16.67 -8.37
C THR A 28 -3.27 -16.67 -8.77
N GLU A 29 -3.92 -17.82 -8.78
CA GLU A 29 -5.37 -17.91 -8.83
C GLU A 29 -5.86 -16.93 -7.76
N GLU A 30 -6.52 -15.86 -8.21
CA GLU A 30 -7.09 -14.86 -7.32
C GLU A 30 -8.22 -15.59 -6.58
N GLU A 31 -7.97 -15.99 -5.34
CA GLU A 31 -9.01 -16.58 -4.50
C GLU A 31 -10.11 -15.54 -4.35
N ALA A 32 -11.27 -15.82 -4.95
CA ALA A 32 -12.49 -15.10 -4.63
C ALA A 32 -12.73 -15.28 -3.13
N LEU A 33 -13.08 -14.20 -2.43
CA LEU A 33 -13.43 -14.30 -1.01
C LEU A 33 -14.61 -15.24 -0.76
N GLY A 34 -15.44 -15.46 -1.78
CA GLY A 34 -16.66 -16.24 -1.67
C GLY A 34 -17.68 -15.58 -0.75
N GLU A 35 -18.35 -16.39 0.08
CA GLU A 35 -19.29 -15.86 1.06
C GLU A 35 -18.56 -15.08 2.17
N VAL A 36 -19.03 -13.86 2.43
CA VAL A 36 -18.57 -13.00 3.53
C VAL A 36 -19.75 -12.53 4.36
N ASP A 37 -19.56 -12.44 5.66
CA ASP A 37 -20.53 -11.87 6.58
C ASP A 37 -20.22 -10.39 6.81
N ILE A 38 -21.13 -9.49 6.39
CA ILE A 38 -21.02 -8.06 6.66
C ILE A 38 -21.76 -7.75 7.95
N TYR A 39 -21.02 -7.32 8.95
CA TYR A 39 -21.48 -7.05 10.32
C TYR A 39 -21.93 -5.60 10.49
N ASN A 40 -22.99 -5.41 11.28
CA ASN A 40 -23.36 -4.12 11.82
C ASN A 40 -22.43 -3.79 13.00
N GLY A 41 -21.61 -2.77 12.84
CA GLY A 41 -20.67 -2.30 13.87
C GLY A 41 -21.26 -1.29 14.87
N GLY A 42 -22.47 -0.83 14.64
CA GLY A 42 -23.31 -0.11 15.61
C GLY A 42 -22.87 1.28 16.00
N TYR A 43 -22.02 1.96 15.24
CA TYR A 43 -21.52 3.29 15.58
C TYR A 43 -21.80 4.29 14.44
N GLU A 44 -22.85 5.11 14.62
CA GLU A 44 -23.23 6.14 13.65
C GLU A 44 -22.40 7.43 13.83
N LEU A 45 -21.84 7.93 12.73
CA LEU A 45 -21.17 9.22 12.65
C LEU A 45 -21.86 10.13 11.62
N GLY A 46 -21.90 11.45 11.91
CA GLY A 46 -22.53 12.45 11.08
C GLY A 46 -21.80 13.80 11.09
N TYR A 47 -20.48 13.81 10.99
CA TYR A 47 -19.67 15.02 11.06
C TYR A 47 -19.57 15.82 9.78
N LEU A 48 -19.89 15.21 8.63
CA LEU A 48 -19.73 15.85 7.32
C LEU A 48 -21.05 16.01 6.60
N MET A 49 -21.14 17.05 5.77
CA MET A 49 -22.25 17.33 4.89
C MET A 49 -21.81 17.56 3.46
N ILE A 50 -22.66 17.18 2.52
CA ILE A 50 -22.51 17.45 1.10
C ILE A 50 -23.88 17.68 0.48
N ASN A 51 -23.96 18.58 -0.50
CA ASN A 51 -25.21 18.96 -1.16
C ASN A 51 -26.32 19.38 -0.19
N GLY A 52 -25.95 20.09 0.88
CA GLY A 52 -26.87 20.59 1.90
C GLY A 52 -27.37 19.57 2.92
N ALA A 53 -26.92 18.31 2.87
CA ALA A 53 -27.36 17.26 3.79
C ALA A 53 -26.20 16.65 4.57
N VAL A 54 -26.39 16.47 5.88
CA VAL A 54 -25.49 15.72 6.75
C VAL A 54 -25.55 14.24 6.35
N LYS A 55 -24.38 13.61 6.24
CA LYS A 55 -24.25 12.20 5.87
C LYS A 55 -23.93 11.36 7.10
N LYS A 56 -24.97 10.77 7.65
CA LYS A 56 -24.84 9.83 8.76
C LYS A 56 -24.47 8.45 8.24
N GLN A 57 -23.53 7.79 8.91
CA GLN A 57 -23.02 6.49 8.50
C GLN A 57 -22.71 5.60 9.70
N ASP A 58 -23.21 4.39 9.62
CA ASP A 58 -22.85 3.33 10.55
C ASP A 58 -21.53 2.65 10.12
N TYR A 59 -20.78 2.22 11.11
CA TYR A 59 -19.61 1.37 10.88
C TYR A 59 -20.05 -0.03 10.47
N THR A 60 -19.50 -0.51 9.36
CA THR A 60 -19.71 -1.88 8.88
C THR A 60 -18.35 -2.54 8.66
N TYR A 61 -18.27 -3.84 8.93
CA TYR A 61 -17.03 -4.60 8.82
C TYR A 61 -17.30 -6.06 8.43
N PHE A 62 -16.26 -6.75 8.00
CA PHE A 62 -16.26 -8.21 7.85
C PHE A 62 -15.04 -8.79 8.57
N ASN A 63 -15.06 -10.10 8.78
CA ASN A 63 -13.95 -10.81 9.37
C ASN A 63 -13.37 -11.78 8.34
N TYR A 64 -12.04 -11.81 8.22
CA TYR A 64 -11.35 -12.85 7.47
C TYR A 64 -10.18 -13.41 8.26
N VAL A 65 -9.67 -14.55 7.81
CA VAL A 65 -8.49 -15.18 8.39
C VAL A 65 -7.34 -14.94 7.42
N ASP A 66 -6.30 -14.26 7.87
CA ASP A 66 -5.13 -13.96 7.06
C ASP A 66 -4.26 -15.21 6.80
N ALA A 67 -3.25 -15.09 5.96
CA ALA A 67 -2.33 -16.18 5.63
C ALA A 67 -1.57 -16.75 6.85
N LYS A 68 -1.51 -16.00 7.96
CA LYS A 68 -0.93 -16.44 9.24
C LYS A 68 -1.95 -17.13 10.16
N GLY A 69 -3.20 -17.32 9.69
CA GLY A 69 -4.29 -17.92 10.49
C GLY A 69 -4.90 -16.97 11.52
N GLN A 70 -4.63 -15.66 11.44
CA GLN A 70 -5.15 -14.68 12.38
C GLN A 70 -6.48 -14.12 11.89
N LYS A 71 -7.48 -14.08 12.79
CA LYS A 71 -8.75 -13.45 12.50
C LYS A 71 -8.59 -11.93 12.56
N LYS A 72 -8.93 -11.25 11.46
CA LYS A 72 -8.89 -9.79 11.35
C LYS A 72 -10.28 -9.23 11.08
N GLU A 73 -10.61 -8.15 11.77
CA GLU A 73 -11.77 -7.31 11.50
C GLU A 73 -11.34 -6.22 10.52
N VAL A 74 -12.00 -6.14 9.37
CA VAL A 74 -11.68 -5.19 8.31
C VAL A 74 -12.93 -4.40 7.92
N PRO A 75 -12.81 -3.08 7.67
CA PRO A 75 -13.92 -2.28 7.21
C PRO A 75 -14.55 -2.80 5.92
N ALA A 76 -15.88 -2.77 5.87
CA ALA A 76 -16.65 -2.97 4.65
C ALA A 76 -17.24 -1.62 4.23
N TYR A 77 -16.86 -1.13 3.05
CA TYR A 77 -17.28 0.19 2.57
C TYR A 77 -18.45 0.07 1.62
N CYS A 78 -19.63 0.54 2.02
CA CYS A 78 -20.77 0.60 1.12
C CYS A 78 -20.55 1.63 -0.01
N VAL A 79 -21.02 1.29 -1.22
CA VAL A 79 -20.71 2.04 -2.45
C VAL A 79 -21.82 2.97 -2.90
N ASN A 80 -23.05 2.82 -2.39
CA ASN A 80 -24.19 3.62 -2.82
C ASN A 80 -25.04 4.14 -1.65
N PRO A 81 -24.93 5.43 -1.27
CA PRO A 81 -25.70 6.01 -0.17
C PRO A 81 -27.20 6.11 -0.42
N ASN A 82 -27.67 5.86 -1.65
CA ASN A 82 -29.09 5.93 -2.02
C ASN A 82 -29.80 4.57 -1.84
N THR A 83 -29.05 3.51 -1.59
CA THR A 83 -29.56 2.18 -1.28
C THR A 83 -29.31 1.86 0.19
N PRO A 84 -30.24 1.25 0.92
CA PRO A 84 -30.03 0.90 2.32
C PRO A 84 -28.79 0.03 2.52
N GLY A 85 -28.02 0.32 3.57
CA GLY A 85 -26.94 -0.56 4.04
C GLY A 85 -27.47 -1.75 4.86
N VAL A 86 -26.63 -2.31 5.72
CA VAL A 86 -27.07 -3.30 6.71
C VAL A 86 -28.19 -2.66 7.55
N PRO A 87 -29.42 -3.23 7.56
CA PRO A 87 -30.54 -2.62 8.24
C PRO A 87 -30.32 -2.55 9.76
N GLN A 88 -30.87 -1.51 10.40
CA GLN A 88 -30.81 -1.39 11.87
C GLN A 88 -31.54 -2.53 12.60
N THR A 89 -32.42 -3.28 11.91
CA THR A 89 -33.05 -4.50 12.43
C THR A 89 -32.06 -5.64 12.62
N VAL A 90 -30.90 -5.56 11.99
CA VAL A 90 -29.76 -6.44 12.24
C VAL A 90 -29.03 -5.86 13.45
N GLY A 91 -29.00 -6.58 14.54
CA GLY A 91 -28.40 -6.13 15.80
C GLY A 91 -26.91 -5.84 15.67
N VAL A 92 -26.39 -5.02 16.57
CA VAL A 92 -24.95 -4.74 16.62
C VAL A 92 -24.18 -6.04 16.87
N GLY A 93 -23.19 -6.33 16.02
CA GLY A 93 -22.43 -7.57 16.04
C GLY A 93 -23.10 -8.73 15.30
N GLU A 94 -24.29 -8.53 14.75
CA GLU A 94 -24.94 -9.46 13.82
C GLU A 94 -24.56 -9.12 12.37
N SER A 95 -24.73 -10.08 11.47
CA SER A 95 -24.29 -9.97 10.07
C SER A 95 -25.37 -10.35 9.07
N ILE A 96 -25.14 -9.93 7.84
CA ILE A 96 -25.85 -10.38 6.63
C ILE A 96 -24.84 -11.02 5.70
N LYS A 97 -25.27 -12.05 4.98
CA LYS A 97 -24.45 -12.75 4.00
C LYS A 97 -24.34 -11.99 2.69
N TYR A 98 -23.13 -11.87 2.21
CA TYR A 98 -22.75 -11.31 0.94
C TYR A 98 -21.86 -12.28 0.17
N LEU A 99 -21.83 -12.13 -1.16
CA LEU A 99 -20.92 -12.86 -2.03
C LEU A 99 -19.88 -11.84 -2.58
N ALA A 100 -18.61 -12.07 -2.30
CA ALA A 100 -17.49 -11.21 -2.70
C ALA A 100 -16.64 -11.94 -3.73
N GLU A 101 -17.04 -11.88 -5.00
CA GLU A 101 -16.38 -12.59 -6.10
C GLU A 101 -15.82 -11.62 -7.16
N GLU A 102 -16.33 -10.38 -7.23
CA GLU A 102 -15.93 -9.43 -8.25
C GLU A 102 -14.85 -8.48 -7.72
N LYS A 103 -13.70 -8.50 -8.35
CA LYS A 103 -12.59 -7.59 -8.01
C LYS A 103 -12.86 -6.18 -8.54
N ALA A 104 -12.63 -5.18 -7.69
CA ALA A 104 -12.64 -3.80 -8.13
C ALA A 104 -11.46 -3.54 -9.08
N SER A 105 -11.79 -3.26 -10.33
CA SER A 105 -10.79 -2.99 -11.39
C SER A 105 -10.40 -1.52 -11.51
N ASP A 106 -11.13 -0.61 -10.84
CA ASP A 106 -10.82 0.82 -10.87
C ASP A 106 -9.63 1.15 -9.95
N PRO A 107 -8.46 1.53 -10.50
CA PRO A 107 -7.26 1.78 -9.72
C PRO A 107 -7.41 2.93 -8.71
N LYS A 108 -8.36 3.86 -8.93
CA LYS A 108 -8.62 4.96 -8.00
C LYS A 108 -9.48 4.52 -6.82
N VAL A 109 -10.38 3.56 -7.00
CA VAL A 109 -11.10 2.92 -5.90
C VAL A 109 -10.11 2.22 -4.99
N VAL A 110 -9.23 1.39 -5.55
CA VAL A 110 -8.15 0.73 -4.81
C VAL A 110 -7.25 1.77 -4.15
N GLY A 111 -6.87 2.82 -4.88
CA GLY A 111 -6.04 3.91 -4.37
C GLY A 111 -6.66 4.64 -3.18
N ILE A 112 -7.95 4.94 -3.19
CA ILE A 112 -8.64 5.59 -2.08
C ILE A 112 -8.66 4.67 -0.86
N ILE A 113 -8.97 3.40 -1.03
CA ILE A 113 -9.02 2.44 0.06
C ILE A 113 -7.63 2.26 0.68
N SER A 114 -6.60 2.02 -0.12
CA SER A 114 -5.23 1.85 0.36
C SER A 114 -4.60 3.11 0.98
N ASN A 115 -5.12 4.30 0.71
CA ASN A 115 -4.76 5.53 1.43
C ASN A 115 -5.70 5.88 2.58
N GLY A 116 -6.68 5.04 2.85
CA GLY A 116 -7.63 5.17 3.94
C GLY A 116 -7.34 4.23 5.10
N TYR A 117 -8.34 4.03 5.95
CA TYR A 117 -8.32 3.07 7.04
C TYR A 117 -8.68 1.66 6.50
N PRO A 118 -8.00 0.55 6.93
CA PRO A 118 -7.01 0.49 8.01
C PRO A 118 -5.56 0.67 7.54
N HIS A 119 -5.29 0.86 6.25
CA HIS A 119 -3.94 0.89 5.67
C HIS A 119 -3.11 2.08 6.17
N ARG A 120 -3.76 3.19 6.46
CA ARG A 120 -3.11 4.28 7.20
C ARG A 120 -3.57 4.25 8.64
N SER A 121 -2.60 4.39 9.54
CA SER A 121 -2.83 4.45 10.97
C SER A 121 -3.67 5.66 11.39
N LEU A 122 -4.30 5.58 12.56
CA LEU A 122 -5.04 6.70 13.13
C LEU A 122 -4.17 7.95 13.28
N GLY A 123 -2.89 7.78 13.64
CA GLY A 123 -1.93 8.88 13.76
C GLY A 123 -1.63 9.56 12.43
N GLU A 124 -1.42 8.81 11.35
CA GLU A 124 -1.21 9.35 10.00
C GLU A 124 -2.44 10.10 9.46
N LEU A 125 -3.63 9.66 9.84
CA LEU A 125 -4.89 10.30 9.49
C LEU A 125 -5.25 11.45 10.45
N ASN A 126 -4.52 11.63 11.54
CA ASN A 126 -4.81 12.59 12.62
C ASN A 126 -6.23 12.42 13.20
N LEU A 127 -6.63 11.18 13.47
CA LEU A 127 -7.94 10.79 13.96
C LEU A 127 -7.84 9.98 15.25
N ASP A 128 -8.87 10.04 16.09
CA ASP A 128 -8.82 9.50 17.44
C ASP A 128 -9.19 8.01 17.52
N ASN A 129 -9.98 7.52 16.56
CA ASN A 129 -10.48 6.15 16.58
C ASN A 129 -10.85 5.63 15.19
N LYS A 130 -11.04 4.31 15.11
CA LYS A 130 -11.35 3.60 13.87
C LYS A 130 -12.64 4.07 13.18
N TYR A 131 -13.61 4.52 13.94
CA TYR A 131 -14.90 4.97 13.40
C TYR A 131 -14.77 6.27 12.61
N GLN A 132 -14.00 7.23 13.16
CA GLN A 132 -13.69 8.48 12.47
C GLN A 132 -12.89 8.19 11.18
N ALA A 133 -11.91 7.29 11.24
CA ALA A 133 -11.07 6.93 10.11
C ALA A 133 -11.85 6.20 9.01
N TYR A 134 -12.71 5.25 9.39
CA TYR A 134 -13.66 4.60 8.49
C TYR A 134 -14.55 5.63 7.79
N TYR A 135 -15.15 6.54 8.56
CA TYR A 135 -16.06 7.56 8.03
C TYR A 135 -15.36 8.48 7.04
N ALA A 136 -14.13 8.94 7.34
CA ALA A 136 -13.33 9.75 6.44
C ALA A 136 -13.04 9.03 5.12
N THR A 137 -12.63 7.75 5.19
CA THR A 137 -12.35 6.91 4.01
C THR A 137 -13.60 6.71 3.16
N LYS A 138 -14.73 6.39 3.80
CA LYS A 138 -16.03 6.20 3.14
C LYS A 138 -16.49 7.47 2.41
N MET A 139 -16.35 8.64 3.05
CA MET A 139 -16.72 9.92 2.43
C MET A 139 -15.82 10.25 1.22
N ALA A 140 -14.54 9.95 1.30
CA ALA A 140 -13.61 10.07 0.16
C ALA A 140 -14.03 9.16 -1.00
N LEU A 141 -14.35 7.89 -0.71
CA LEU A 141 -14.79 6.91 -1.69
C LEU A 141 -16.09 7.36 -2.39
N TRP A 142 -17.07 7.82 -1.63
CA TRP A 142 -18.33 8.31 -2.20
C TRP A 142 -18.16 9.56 -3.05
N CYS A 143 -17.30 10.49 -2.66
CA CYS A 143 -16.95 11.64 -3.50
C CYS A 143 -16.31 11.25 -4.84
N TYR A 144 -15.73 10.07 -4.92
CA TYR A 144 -15.20 9.51 -6.16
C TYR A 144 -16.28 8.77 -6.97
N LEU A 145 -17.02 7.87 -6.31
CA LEU A 145 -17.97 6.98 -6.99
C LEU A 145 -19.24 7.70 -7.48
N LEU A 146 -19.67 8.76 -6.81
CA LEU A 146 -20.95 9.40 -7.09
C LEU A 146 -20.75 10.64 -7.99
N PRO A 147 -21.36 10.68 -9.18
CA PRO A 147 -21.13 11.76 -10.15
C PRO A 147 -21.54 13.14 -9.66
N ASN A 148 -22.50 13.20 -8.73
CA ASN A 148 -23.02 14.46 -8.17
C ASN A 148 -22.30 14.88 -6.87
N TRP A 149 -21.28 14.14 -6.45
CA TRP A 149 -20.50 14.47 -5.27
C TRP A 149 -19.11 14.97 -5.66
N ASN A 150 -18.77 16.16 -5.16
CA ASN A 150 -17.45 16.73 -5.40
C ASN A 150 -16.77 16.92 -4.07
N ILE A 151 -15.56 16.39 -3.93
CA ILE A 151 -14.77 16.48 -2.69
C ILE A 151 -14.57 17.93 -2.21
N ASN A 152 -14.53 18.91 -3.14
CA ASN A 152 -14.42 20.31 -2.79
C ASN A 152 -15.69 20.88 -2.14
N ASN A 153 -16.85 20.25 -2.37
CA ASN A 153 -18.13 20.62 -1.78
C ASN A 153 -18.39 19.91 -0.44
N LEU A 154 -17.54 18.96 -0.07
CA LEU A 154 -17.59 18.31 1.24
C LEU A 154 -17.20 19.30 2.33
N LYS A 155 -18.05 19.44 3.35
CA LYS A 155 -17.89 20.40 4.45
C LYS A 155 -18.21 19.73 5.79
N VAL A 156 -17.77 20.37 6.86
CA VAL A 156 -18.20 20.00 8.21
C VAL A 156 -19.69 20.30 8.35
N ALA A 157 -20.42 19.43 9.06
CA ALA A 157 -21.84 19.59 9.34
C ALA A 157 -22.09 20.89 10.13
N THR A 158 -23.20 21.57 9.83
CA THR A 158 -23.59 22.77 10.53
C THR A 158 -24.07 22.45 11.96
N GLY A 159 -23.82 23.36 12.90
CA GLY A 159 -24.24 23.21 14.29
C GLY A 159 -23.25 22.54 15.22
N LEU A 160 -22.13 22.00 14.71
CA LEU A 160 -21.04 21.47 15.53
C LEU A 160 -20.28 22.63 16.20
N THR A 161 -19.90 22.45 17.44
CA THR A 161 -19.16 23.47 18.25
C THR A 161 -18.09 22.81 19.10
N GLY A 162 -17.10 23.57 19.57
CA GLY A 162 -16.04 23.09 20.46
C GLY A 162 -15.31 21.85 19.91
N SER A 163 -15.18 20.83 20.71
CA SER A 163 -14.49 19.58 20.34
C SER A 163 -15.13 18.82 19.17
N GLU A 164 -16.44 18.89 19.00
CA GLU A 164 -17.12 18.25 17.87
C GLU A 164 -16.74 18.91 16.54
N LEU A 165 -16.64 20.25 16.53
CA LEU A 165 -16.18 21.00 15.36
C LEU A 165 -14.73 20.66 15.02
N ASP A 166 -13.85 20.53 16.03
CA ASP A 166 -12.45 20.15 15.83
C ASP A 166 -12.34 18.73 15.25
N ILE A 167 -13.10 17.79 15.78
CA ILE A 167 -13.18 16.42 15.23
C ILE A 167 -13.69 16.46 13.77
N GLY A 168 -14.76 17.21 13.52
CA GLY A 168 -15.30 17.35 12.16
C GLY A 168 -14.30 17.93 11.16
N ASN A 169 -13.49 18.92 11.58
CA ASN A 169 -12.43 19.50 10.75
C ASN A 169 -11.32 18.47 10.44
N ARG A 170 -10.89 17.69 11.44
CA ARG A 170 -9.89 16.64 11.24
C ARG A 170 -10.39 15.53 10.29
N ILE A 171 -11.63 15.08 10.47
CA ILE A 171 -12.28 14.10 9.58
C ILE A 171 -12.37 14.65 8.13
N LEU A 172 -12.74 15.93 7.97
CA LEU A 172 -12.79 16.56 6.65
C LEU A 172 -11.42 16.63 6.00
N ALA A 173 -10.39 17.00 6.76
CA ALA A 173 -9.01 17.05 6.27
C ALA A 173 -8.53 15.66 5.85
N ALA A 174 -8.78 14.63 6.68
CA ALA A 174 -8.45 13.23 6.36
C ALA A 174 -9.17 12.75 5.08
N ALA A 175 -10.47 12.99 4.95
CA ALA A 175 -11.23 12.60 3.76
C ALA A 175 -10.68 13.24 2.47
N LYS A 176 -10.30 14.51 2.52
CA LYS A 176 -9.70 15.23 1.38
C LYS A 176 -8.31 14.73 1.05
N ASP A 177 -7.48 14.43 2.06
CA ASP A 177 -6.15 13.86 1.85
C ASP A 177 -6.20 12.45 1.26
N ILE A 178 -7.07 11.58 1.79
CA ILE A 178 -7.33 10.24 1.27
C ILE A 178 -7.77 10.31 -0.20
N TYR A 179 -8.76 11.15 -0.50
CA TYR A 179 -9.24 11.35 -1.86
C TYR A 179 -8.13 11.81 -2.80
N LYS A 180 -7.39 12.86 -2.41
CA LYS A 180 -6.29 13.41 -3.21
C LYS A 180 -5.24 12.36 -3.50
N ARG A 181 -4.76 11.65 -2.49
CA ARG A 181 -3.74 10.59 -2.65
C ARG A 181 -4.26 9.47 -3.54
N GLY A 182 -5.42 8.92 -3.22
CA GLY A 182 -6.00 7.79 -3.94
C GLY A 182 -6.34 8.08 -5.40
N THR A 183 -6.67 9.34 -5.75
CA THR A 183 -6.99 9.72 -7.13
C THR A 183 -5.81 10.26 -7.93
N THR A 184 -4.71 10.65 -7.26
CA THR A 184 -3.52 11.22 -7.91
C THR A 184 -2.53 10.12 -8.30
N TYR A 185 -2.35 9.11 -7.44
CA TYR A 185 -1.40 8.04 -7.68
C TYR A 185 -2.07 6.93 -8.49
N ASN A 186 -1.35 6.46 -9.51
CA ASN A 186 -1.76 5.31 -10.30
C ASN A 186 -1.36 4.05 -9.50
N TYR A 187 -2.23 3.62 -8.56
CA TYR A 187 -2.01 2.38 -7.85
C TYR A 187 -2.11 1.22 -8.83
N MET A 188 -0.96 0.76 -9.28
CA MET A 188 -0.88 -0.43 -10.11
C MET A 188 -1.18 -1.66 -9.25
N LEU A 189 -1.83 -2.65 -9.86
CA LEU A 189 -2.03 -3.98 -9.28
C LEU A 189 -0.72 -4.74 -9.01
N SER A 190 0.41 -4.17 -9.44
CA SER A 190 1.76 -4.66 -9.19
C SER A 190 2.57 -3.54 -8.54
N PRO A 191 2.83 -3.61 -7.25
CA PRO A 191 3.64 -2.62 -6.56
C PRO A 191 5.05 -2.59 -7.14
N ARG A 192 5.63 -1.40 -7.24
CA ARG A 192 7.00 -1.21 -7.71
C ARG A 192 7.93 -1.00 -6.52
N MET A 193 9.07 -1.64 -6.62
CA MET A 193 10.22 -1.37 -5.78
C MET A 193 11.36 -0.87 -6.68
N THR A 194 12.08 0.14 -6.26
CA THR A 194 13.23 0.68 -6.97
C THR A 194 14.40 0.89 -6.03
N VAL A 195 15.60 0.65 -6.55
CA VAL A 195 16.85 0.93 -5.83
C VAL A 195 17.63 1.94 -6.65
N THR A 196 17.92 3.07 -6.05
CA THR A 196 18.58 4.18 -6.72
C THR A 196 19.86 4.56 -5.99
N PRO A 197 21.03 4.57 -6.65
CA PRO A 197 22.26 5.03 -6.05
C PRO A 197 22.24 6.55 -5.88
N ASP A 198 22.86 7.07 -4.82
CA ASP A 198 23.05 8.51 -4.59
C ASP A 198 24.02 9.13 -5.61
N LYS A 199 24.99 8.33 -6.07
CA LYS A 199 25.99 8.68 -7.08
C LYS A 199 26.19 7.54 -8.05
N SER A 200 26.54 7.87 -9.29
CA SER A 200 26.80 6.91 -10.36
C SER A 200 28.03 6.03 -10.13
N VAL A 201 28.95 6.45 -9.24
CA VAL A 201 30.18 5.72 -8.91
C VAL A 201 30.44 5.71 -7.41
N ALA A 202 31.05 4.64 -6.93
CA ALA A 202 31.48 4.54 -5.55
C ALA A 202 32.61 5.54 -5.25
N TYR A 203 32.66 6.05 -4.02
CA TYR A 203 33.64 7.03 -3.57
C TYR A 203 34.36 6.59 -2.33
N SER A 204 35.60 7.09 -2.13
CA SER A 204 36.46 6.70 -1.01
C SER A 204 35.90 7.21 0.33
N VAL A 205 35.90 6.34 1.33
CA VAL A 205 35.56 6.64 2.73
C VAL A 205 36.50 5.86 3.67
N THR A 206 36.61 6.31 4.90
CA THR A 206 37.27 5.54 5.96
C THR A 206 36.22 5.10 6.98
N VAL A 207 36.12 3.81 7.21
CA VAL A 207 35.23 3.21 8.21
C VAL A 207 36.08 2.38 9.15
N ASP A 208 36.00 2.64 10.44
CA ASP A 208 36.79 1.95 11.48
C ASP A 208 38.29 1.87 11.20
N GLY A 209 38.85 2.96 10.62
CA GLY A 209 40.28 3.07 10.29
C GLY A 209 40.69 2.34 9.00
N LYS A 210 39.78 1.71 8.27
CA LYS A 210 40.04 1.05 6.99
C LYS A 210 39.49 1.86 5.82
N ALA A 211 40.18 1.80 4.68
CA ALA A 211 39.76 2.47 3.46
C ALA A 211 38.78 1.62 2.66
N TYR A 212 37.65 2.21 2.28
CA TYR A 212 36.62 1.59 1.45
C TYR A 212 36.21 2.50 0.29
N LYS A 213 35.76 1.89 -0.79
CA LYS A 213 34.85 2.54 -1.76
C LYS A 213 33.43 2.29 -1.28
N GLN A 214 32.65 3.37 -1.15
CA GLN A 214 31.27 3.34 -0.68
C GLN A 214 30.33 3.73 -1.80
N GLN A 215 29.19 3.05 -1.88
CA GLN A 215 28.04 3.50 -2.63
C GLN A 215 26.81 3.47 -1.72
N VAL A 216 26.06 4.57 -1.70
CA VAL A 216 24.82 4.70 -0.91
C VAL A 216 23.66 4.48 -1.86
N PHE A 217 22.65 3.77 -1.39
CA PHE A 217 21.43 3.48 -2.12
C PHE A 217 20.22 3.90 -1.32
N THR A 218 19.20 4.37 -2.04
CA THR A 218 17.84 4.52 -1.54
C THR A 218 16.98 3.43 -2.17
N LEU A 219 16.41 2.58 -1.33
CA LEU A 219 15.36 1.65 -1.69
C LEU A 219 14.04 2.39 -1.49
N TRP A 220 13.18 2.37 -2.49
CA TRP A 220 11.85 2.94 -2.45
C TRP A 220 10.83 1.91 -2.90
N SER A 221 9.69 1.84 -2.19
CA SER A 221 8.55 1.01 -2.54
C SER A 221 7.29 1.86 -2.63
N GLU A 222 6.48 1.62 -3.66
CA GLU A 222 5.20 2.29 -3.88
C GLU A 222 4.16 1.92 -2.81
N THR A 223 4.31 0.78 -2.18
CA THR A 223 3.42 0.25 -1.18
C THR A 223 4.17 -0.17 0.07
N TRP A 224 3.42 -0.41 1.13
CA TRP A 224 3.96 -0.91 2.38
C TRP A 224 4.63 -2.27 2.20
N VAL A 225 5.86 -2.37 2.69
CA VAL A 225 6.62 -3.62 2.77
C VAL A 225 6.28 -4.28 4.10
N PHE A 226 5.98 -5.58 4.10
CA PHE A 226 5.65 -6.32 5.31
C PHE A 226 6.80 -6.22 6.30
N ASP A 227 6.48 -5.89 7.55
CA ASP A 227 7.45 -5.65 8.63
C ASP A 227 8.47 -4.52 8.31
N TYR A 228 8.23 -3.72 7.27
CA TYR A 228 9.10 -2.63 6.79
C TYR A 228 10.52 -3.05 6.39
N ASP A 229 10.80 -4.34 6.33
CA ASP A 229 12.12 -4.88 6.03
C ASP A 229 12.17 -5.50 4.63
N VAL A 230 13.18 -5.08 3.86
CA VAL A 230 13.53 -5.67 2.56
C VAL A 230 14.83 -6.41 2.73
N THR A 231 14.81 -7.72 2.57
CA THR A 231 16.04 -8.52 2.59
C THR A 231 16.96 -8.08 1.46
N VAL A 232 18.24 -7.87 1.76
CA VAL A 232 19.26 -7.50 0.79
C VAL A 232 20.47 -8.40 0.94
N SER A 233 20.95 -8.90 -0.19
CA SER A 233 22.14 -9.74 -0.25
C SER A 233 22.91 -9.53 -1.56
N PHE A 234 24.11 -10.07 -1.64
CA PHE A 234 24.81 -10.16 -2.92
C PHE A 234 24.23 -11.32 -3.72
N ALA A 235 23.90 -11.06 -4.98
CA ALA A 235 23.23 -12.04 -5.86
C ALA A 235 24.17 -13.18 -6.28
N ASP A 236 25.45 -12.88 -6.50
CA ASP A 236 26.47 -13.87 -6.84
C ASP A 236 27.70 -13.74 -5.94
N PRO A 237 27.83 -14.62 -4.92
CA PRO A 237 28.96 -14.57 -3.99
C PRO A 237 30.32 -14.87 -4.62
N GLY A 238 30.36 -15.44 -5.82
CA GLY A 238 31.62 -15.75 -6.54
C GLY A 238 32.31 -14.53 -7.17
N GLU A 239 31.57 -13.45 -7.41
CA GLU A 239 32.06 -12.21 -8.05
C GLU A 239 32.25 -11.05 -7.05
N ILE A 240 32.06 -11.29 -5.78
CA ILE A 240 32.10 -10.22 -4.77
C ILE A 240 33.54 -9.97 -4.35
N PRO A 241 34.00 -8.69 -4.32
CA PRO A 241 35.29 -8.37 -3.73
C PRO A 241 35.39 -8.84 -2.28
N SER A 242 36.52 -9.47 -1.94
CA SER A 242 36.74 -9.99 -0.57
C SER A 242 36.56 -8.90 0.46
N GLY A 243 35.72 -9.16 1.47
CA GLY A 243 35.42 -8.21 2.54
C GLY A 243 34.40 -7.14 2.19
N ALA A 244 33.70 -7.26 1.05
CA ALA A 244 32.58 -6.40 0.74
C ALA A 244 31.46 -6.59 1.79
N ARG A 245 30.79 -5.47 2.15
CA ARG A 245 29.77 -5.44 3.20
C ARG A 245 28.55 -4.66 2.75
N ILE A 246 27.37 -5.10 3.18
CA ILE A 246 26.13 -4.33 3.13
C ILE A 246 25.85 -3.82 4.54
N VAL A 247 25.73 -2.51 4.69
CA VAL A 247 25.64 -1.86 6.00
C VAL A 247 24.53 -0.79 6.03
N ASP A 248 24.03 -0.50 7.22
CA ASP A 248 23.12 0.61 7.48
C ASP A 248 23.82 1.99 7.43
N GLU A 249 23.08 3.05 7.77
CA GLU A 249 23.63 4.41 7.82
C GLU A 249 24.73 4.58 8.88
N ASN A 250 24.77 3.70 9.91
CA ASN A 250 25.75 3.69 11.01
C ASN A 250 26.94 2.75 10.76
N ASN A 251 27.06 2.17 9.56
CA ASN A 251 28.07 1.18 9.15
C ASN A 251 27.99 -0.18 9.89
N GLN A 252 26.81 -0.50 10.43
CA GLN A 252 26.54 -1.83 10.98
C GLN A 252 26.10 -2.77 9.85
N ASP A 253 26.62 -4.02 9.86
CA ASP A 253 26.22 -5.04 8.87
C ASP A 253 24.73 -5.33 8.99
N ILE A 254 24.07 -5.39 7.84
CA ILE A 254 22.64 -5.67 7.72
C ILE A 254 22.38 -6.78 6.71
N THR A 255 21.29 -7.49 6.91
CA THR A 255 20.70 -8.44 5.95
C THR A 255 19.34 -7.96 5.43
N ALA A 256 18.81 -6.88 5.99
CA ALA A 256 17.57 -6.26 5.57
C ALA A 256 17.63 -4.73 5.70
N VAL A 257 16.93 -4.05 4.82
CA VAL A 257 16.77 -2.59 4.83
C VAL A 257 15.39 -2.28 5.39
N THR A 258 15.35 -1.62 6.54
CA THR A 258 14.09 -1.14 7.12
C THR A 258 13.60 0.08 6.36
N THR A 259 12.34 0.04 5.91
CA THR A 259 11.69 1.15 5.22
C THR A 259 10.78 1.95 6.16
N SER A 260 10.60 3.23 5.86
CA SER A 260 9.71 4.13 6.59
C SER A 260 8.80 4.89 5.64
N PRO A 261 7.59 5.29 6.07
CA PRO A 261 6.67 6.05 5.24
C PRO A 261 7.28 7.37 4.74
N THR A 262 7.04 7.68 3.47
CA THR A 262 7.38 8.95 2.83
C THR A 262 6.11 9.66 2.35
N GLY A 263 6.26 10.79 1.62
CA GLY A 263 5.10 11.50 1.05
C GLY A 263 4.38 10.73 -0.06
N ASP A 264 5.07 9.76 -0.70
CA ASP A 264 4.64 9.07 -1.92
C ASP A 264 4.87 7.55 -1.91
N GLY A 265 5.30 6.99 -0.79
CA GLY A 265 5.58 5.56 -0.63
C GLY A 265 6.33 5.27 0.65
N TYR A 266 7.23 4.31 0.60
CA TYR A 266 8.09 3.88 1.69
C TYR A 266 9.53 3.84 1.22
N ALA A 267 10.46 4.32 2.04
CA ALA A 267 11.86 4.33 1.67
C ALA A 267 12.78 3.93 2.83
N GLY A 268 13.91 3.32 2.47
CA GLY A 268 15.01 3.00 3.36
C GLY A 268 16.35 3.24 2.69
N LYS A 269 17.40 3.41 3.47
CA LYS A 269 18.76 3.61 2.95
C LYS A 269 19.70 2.54 3.44
N PHE A 270 20.64 2.19 2.60
CA PHE A 270 21.73 1.29 2.92
C PHE A 270 22.98 1.67 2.14
N LYS A 271 24.12 1.09 2.53
CA LYS A 271 25.40 1.30 1.87
C LYS A 271 26.03 -0.03 1.52
N VAL A 272 26.79 -0.03 0.42
CA VAL A 272 27.71 -1.12 0.08
C VAL A 272 29.12 -0.58 0.22
N LEU A 273 29.94 -1.30 0.96
CA LEU A 273 31.34 -0.99 1.23
C LEU A 273 32.23 -2.03 0.56
N TYR A 274 33.18 -1.57 -0.25
CA TYR A 274 34.18 -2.41 -0.89
C TYR A 274 35.57 -2.03 -0.34
N PRO A 275 36.32 -2.94 0.29
CA PRO A 275 37.68 -2.63 0.72
C PRO A 275 38.52 -2.17 -0.47
N GLU A 276 39.20 -1.02 -0.36
CA GLU A 276 40.02 -0.50 -1.47
C GLU A 276 41.10 -1.48 -1.91
N GLU A 277 41.70 -2.22 -0.94
CA GLU A 277 42.70 -3.24 -1.22
C GLU A 277 42.17 -4.43 -2.08
N SER A 278 40.87 -4.69 -2.05
CA SER A 278 40.25 -5.81 -2.78
C SER A 278 39.81 -5.43 -4.21
N ILE A 279 39.85 -4.14 -4.55
CA ILE A 279 39.40 -3.62 -5.85
C ILE A 279 40.44 -2.73 -6.55
N GLU A 280 41.68 -2.71 -6.05
CA GLU A 280 42.72 -1.87 -6.60
C GLU A 280 43.05 -2.23 -8.03
N GLY A 281 42.86 -1.28 -8.94
CA GLY A 281 43.13 -1.46 -10.38
C GLY A 281 42.06 -2.22 -11.16
N GLU A 282 40.95 -2.61 -10.51
CA GLU A 282 39.85 -3.33 -11.14
C GLU A 282 38.62 -2.46 -11.31
N SER A 283 37.85 -2.72 -12.35
CA SER A 283 36.49 -2.25 -12.55
C SER A 283 35.56 -3.45 -12.75
N GLY A 284 34.46 -3.48 -12.04
CA GLY A 284 33.51 -4.59 -12.08
C GLY A 284 32.10 -4.14 -11.75
N THR A 285 31.16 -5.04 -11.90
CA THR A 285 29.77 -4.87 -11.51
C THR A 285 29.44 -5.88 -10.44
N VAL A 286 28.91 -5.42 -9.33
CA VAL A 286 28.37 -6.28 -8.28
C VAL A 286 26.86 -6.25 -8.38
N GLN A 287 26.23 -7.41 -8.32
CA GLN A 287 24.79 -7.54 -8.32
C GLN A 287 24.26 -7.70 -6.89
N LEU A 288 23.16 -7.02 -6.61
CA LEU A 288 22.44 -7.17 -5.35
C LEU A 288 21.10 -7.84 -5.62
N SER A 289 20.70 -8.73 -4.73
CA SER A 289 19.37 -9.35 -4.69
C SER A 289 18.55 -8.73 -3.60
N PHE A 290 17.27 -8.52 -3.88
CA PHE A 290 16.30 -7.97 -2.93
C PHE A 290 15.09 -8.88 -2.88
N GLU A 291 14.64 -9.21 -1.67
CA GLU A 291 13.44 -9.98 -1.42
C GLU A 291 12.56 -9.24 -0.42
N ALA A 292 11.29 -9.10 -0.72
CA ALA A 292 10.34 -8.44 0.15
C ALA A 292 8.93 -8.99 -0.01
N ASP A 293 8.22 -9.11 1.10
CA ASP A 293 6.78 -9.25 1.10
C ASP A 293 6.16 -7.85 1.08
N VAL A 294 5.43 -7.51 0.04
CA VAL A 294 4.76 -6.23 -0.10
C VAL A 294 3.26 -6.39 0.04
N ALA A 295 2.62 -5.39 0.66
CA ALA A 295 1.18 -5.35 0.72
C ALA A 295 0.62 -5.13 -0.68
N GLN A 296 -0.18 -6.05 -1.15
CA GLN A 296 -1.02 -5.88 -2.34
C GLN A 296 -2.47 -5.78 -1.88
N TYR A 297 -3.12 -4.68 -2.24
CA TYR A 297 -4.52 -4.48 -1.91
C TYR A 297 -5.41 -5.01 -3.03
N ALA A 298 -6.34 -5.86 -2.66
CA ALA A 298 -7.41 -6.29 -3.54
C ALA A 298 -8.73 -5.83 -2.93
N ALA A 299 -9.44 -4.96 -3.61
CA ALA A 299 -10.79 -4.56 -3.23
C ALA A 299 -11.79 -5.46 -3.96
N MET A 300 -12.64 -6.15 -3.22
CA MET A 300 -13.68 -7.03 -3.75
C MET A 300 -15.06 -6.42 -3.56
N PHE A 301 -15.89 -6.44 -4.60
CA PHE A 301 -17.29 -6.10 -4.46
C PHE A 301 -18.06 -7.26 -3.84
N ALA A 302 -18.74 -6.98 -2.74
CA ALA A 302 -19.62 -7.92 -2.05
C ALA A 302 -21.09 -7.57 -2.33
N ILE A 303 -21.84 -8.52 -2.84
CA ILE A 303 -23.23 -8.39 -3.25
C ILE A 303 -24.13 -9.17 -2.27
N CYS A 304 -25.18 -8.53 -1.76
CA CYS A 304 -26.09 -9.13 -0.79
C CYS A 304 -26.76 -10.40 -1.35
N GLN A 305 -26.72 -11.47 -0.56
CA GLN A 305 -27.35 -12.75 -0.91
C GLN A 305 -28.75 -12.93 -0.28
N GLU A 306 -29.10 -12.11 0.71
CA GLU A 306 -30.37 -12.24 1.45
C GLU A 306 -31.44 -11.24 0.97
N LYS A 307 -31.54 -11.05 -0.36
CA LYS A 307 -32.50 -10.10 -0.97
C LYS A 307 -33.96 -10.43 -0.66
N ASP A 308 -34.31 -11.68 -0.54
CA ASP A 308 -35.69 -12.13 -0.20
C ASP A 308 -36.10 -11.68 1.20
N ARG A 309 -35.13 -11.54 2.11
CA ARG A 309 -35.38 -11.15 3.50
C ARG A 309 -35.33 -9.65 3.72
N TYR A 310 -34.40 -8.95 3.06
CA TYR A 310 -34.09 -7.56 3.36
C TYR A 310 -34.36 -6.62 2.17
N GLY A 311 -34.74 -7.16 1.01
CA GLY A 311 -34.87 -6.39 -0.23
C GLY A 311 -33.51 -6.04 -0.83
N GLU A 312 -33.50 -5.03 -1.69
CA GLU A 312 -32.27 -4.54 -2.31
C GLU A 312 -31.42 -3.78 -1.27
N LEU A 313 -30.28 -4.35 -0.90
CA LEU A 313 -29.26 -3.68 -0.09
C LEU A 313 -28.11 -3.24 -0.97
N GLN A 314 -27.39 -2.20 -0.51
CA GLN A 314 -26.21 -1.73 -1.23
C GLN A 314 -25.07 -2.76 -1.22
N ASN A 315 -24.25 -2.69 -2.27
CA ASN A 315 -23.01 -3.46 -2.32
C ASN A 315 -21.94 -2.86 -1.42
N TYR A 316 -21.00 -3.67 -1.02
CA TYR A 316 -19.86 -3.25 -0.23
C TYR A 316 -18.55 -3.49 -0.98
N ILE A 317 -17.54 -2.71 -0.68
CA ILE A 317 -16.16 -3.04 -0.98
C ILE A 317 -15.55 -3.64 0.28
N CYS A 318 -15.11 -4.87 0.15
CA CYS A 318 -14.32 -5.59 1.13
C CYS A 318 -12.87 -5.54 0.68
N ASP A 319 -12.02 -5.01 1.55
CA ASP A 319 -10.61 -4.84 1.27
C ASP A 319 -9.83 -6.01 1.85
N LEU A 320 -9.01 -6.64 1.03
CA LEU A 320 -8.12 -7.73 1.40
C LEU A 320 -6.69 -7.24 1.42
N ASP A 321 -6.05 -7.50 2.51
CA ASP A 321 -4.60 -7.38 2.67
C ASP A 321 -3.94 -8.66 2.14
N ASN A 322 -3.56 -8.63 0.87
CA ASN A 322 -2.77 -9.70 0.26
C ASN A 322 -1.32 -9.27 0.24
N SER A 323 -0.44 -10.08 0.83
CA SER A 323 1.00 -9.92 0.64
C SER A 323 1.45 -10.59 -0.65
N ARG A 324 2.35 -9.92 -1.39
CA ARG A 324 3.10 -10.52 -2.51
C ARG A 324 4.57 -10.56 -2.17
N HIS A 325 5.19 -11.69 -2.51
CA HIS A 325 6.64 -11.80 -2.49
C HIS A 325 7.21 -11.16 -3.77
N LEU A 326 8.18 -10.26 -3.59
CA LEU A 326 8.96 -9.65 -4.67
C LEU A 326 10.41 -10.08 -4.54
N GLU A 327 11.00 -10.51 -5.64
CA GLU A 327 12.41 -10.85 -5.79
C GLU A 327 13.12 -9.85 -6.71
#